data_abee89098e7218bb08e96ceb98878671
#
_entry.id   abee89098e7218bb08e96ceb98878671
#
_cell.length_a   1.000
_cell.length_b   1.000
_cell.length_c   1.000
_cell.angle_alpha   90.00
_cell.angle_beta   90.00
_cell.angle_gamma   90.00
#
_symmetry.space_group_name_H-M   'P 1'
#
loop_
_entity.id
_entity.type
_entity.pdbx_description
1 polymer ?
#
loop_
_entity_poly.entity_id
_entity_poly.type
_entity_poly.pdbx_seq_one_letter_code
_entity_poly.pdbx_strand_id
1 'polypeptide(L)'
;MKFNRTAIARLLSLSFNRSLWLAVFVLPLVAIPPLRAADDTMSQPISAAKDSQLHYLKSGKPAASEILPPPPLPNSAEQSADMDEVRTVYHAASSNDMAAAFGEKKFSVFNFAGAVGGYFVATNLPKTAAFFEKVQLDAETVTDLGKDYFHRPRPFTTDPSLANGKLEKSFSYPSGHSTESMVLALVLAELLPEKHDAIIAHARQIGWHRVQIARHYPTDIYAGRVLAQAIVKQFKKSDAFENDFDAVKAELAAAQK
;
A
#
# COMPACT_ATOMS: atom_id res chain seq x y z
N MET A 1 -33.73 -21.11 55.13
CA MET A 1 -33.14 -21.17 56.47
C MET A 1 -32.06 -20.09 56.57
N LYS A 2 -32.41 -18.92 57.03
CA LYS A 2 -32.11 -18.29 58.32
C LYS A 2 -30.63 -18.23 58.64
N PHE A 3 -30.05 -17.05 58.44
CA PHE A 3 -29.44 -16.13 59.40
C PHE A 3 -28.25 -16.68 60.23
N ASN A 4 -27.12 -16.01 60.24
CA ASN A 4 -26.79 -15.17 61.39
C ASN A 4 -25.65 -14.17 61.10
N ARG A 5 -25.85 -12.94 61.52
CA ARG A 5 -24.94 -11.81 61.67
C ARG A 5 -24.29 -11.89 63.09
N THR A 6 -23.16 -11.22 63.26
CA THR A 6 -22.75 -10.37 64.39
C THR A 6 -21.26 -10.62 64.66
N ALA A 7 -20.40 -9.65 64.40
CA ALA A 7 -19.96 -8.53 65.23
C ALA A 7 -18.90 -8.92 66.27
N ILE A 8 -17.80 -8.25 66.31
CA ILE A 8 -17.41 -7.32 67.38
C ILE A 8 -15.99 -6.77 67.09
N ALA A 9 -15.89 -5.47 67.15
CA ALA A 9 -14.68 -4.67 67.18
C ALA A 9 -13.81 -4.90 68.40
N ARG A 10 -12.50 -4.81 68.29
CA ARG A 10 -11.63 -4.38 69.40
C ARG A 10 -10.60 -3.41 68.89
N LEU A 11 -10.74 -2.17 69.33
CA LEU A 11 -9.72 -1.15 69.44
C LEU A 11 -8.54 -1.67 70.31
N LEU A 12 -7.36 -1.41 69.88
CA LEU A 12 -6.22 -1.13 70.75
C LEU A 12 -5.42 0.00 70.16
N SER A 13 -5.50 1.11 70.81
CA SER A 13 -4.69 2.31 70.70
C SER A 13 -3.27 2.01 71.25
N LEU A 14 -2.26 2.36 70.50
CA LEU A 14 -0.95 2.67 71.06
C LEU A 14 -0.45 3.95 70.40
N SER A 15 -0.28 4.88 71.29
CA SER A 15 0.23 6.23 71.09
C SER A 15 1.73 6.29 70.97
N PHE A 16 2.17 7.26 70.16
CA PHE A 16 3.32 8.11 70.37
C PHE A 16 4.72 7.59 70.10
N ASN A 17 5.44 8.09 69.09
CA ASN A 17 6.45 9.13 69.38
C ASN A 17 6.85 9.91 68.13
N ARG A 18 6.78 11.24 68.28
CA ARG A 18 7.26 12.24 67.28
C ARG A 18 8.81 12.30 67.40
N SER A 19 9.50 12.11 66.31
CA SER A 19 10.81 12.73 66.13
C SER A 19 10.94 13.09 64.65
N LEU A 20 10.78 14.37 64.39
CA LEU A 20 11.02 15.02 63.13
C LEU A 20 12.52 15.00 62.85
N TRP A 21 12.95 14.27 61.83
CA TRP A 21 14.21 14.54 61.15
C TRP A 21 13.91 14.90 59.70
N LEU A 22 13.92 16.23 59.41
CA LEU A 22 13.96 16.73 58.06
C LEU A 22 15.35 16.40 57.48
N ALA A 23 15.46 15.33 56.70
CA ALA A 23 16.60 15.14 55.82
C ALA A 23 16.31 15.89 54.52
N VAL A 24 16.91 17.07 54.39
CA VAL A 24 16.94 17.80 53.14
C VAL A 24 17.89 17.05 52.18
N PHE A 25 17.34 16.22 51.31
CA PHE A 25 18.07 15.67 50.17
C PHE A 25 18.27 16.77 49.14
N VAL A 26 19.43 17.39 49.13
CA VAL A 26 19.88 18.21 47.99
C VAL A 26 20.30 17.25 46.89
N LEU A 27 19.40 17.01 45.95
CA LEU A 27 19.75 16.32 44.71
C LEU A 27 20.63 17.25 43.87
N PRO A 28 21.80 16.80 43.42
CA PRO A 28 22.60 17.56 42.48
C PRO A 28 21.80 17.69 41.18
N LEU A 29 21.61 18.93 40.74
CA LEU A 29 21.07 19.27 39.45
C LEU A 29 22.07 18.81 38.38
N VAL A 30 21.87 17.59 37.87
CA VAL A 30 22.61 17.14 36.70
C VAL A 30 22.13 17.95 35.51
N ALA A 31 22.97 18.88 35.08
CA ALA A 31 22.75 19.62 33.84
C ALA A 31 22.70 18.63 32.68
N ILE A 32 21.51 18.37 32.17
CA ILE A 32 21.31 17.62 30.91
C ILE A 32 21.85 18.55 29.80
N PRO A 33 22.89 18.15 29.05
CA PRO A 33 23.32 18.92 27.91
C PRO A 33 22.15 19.05 26.93
N PRO A 34 21.98 20.21 26.24
CA PRO A 34 20.94 20.33 25.25
C PRO A 34 21.14 19.23 24.19
N LEU A 35 20.09 18.47 23.96
CA LEU A 35 20.03 17.51 22.87
C LEU A 35 20.34 18.29 21.59
N ARG A 36 21.53 18.07 21.04
CA ARG A 36 21.95 18.68 19.79
C ARG A 36 20.95 18.20 18.75
N ALA A 37 20.20 19.13 18.20
CA ALA A 37 19.31 18.85 17.08
C ALA A 37 20.11 18.03 16.06
N ALA A 38 19.67 16.83 15.78
CA ALA A 38 20.21 16.04 14.69
C ALA A 38 20.05 16.88 13.43
N ASP A 39 21.12 16.98 12.70
CA ASP A 39 21.24 17.68 11.44
C ASP A 39 20.09 17.23 10.51
N ASP A 40 19.08 18.09 10.34
CA ASP A 40 17.92 17.89 9.47
C ASP A 40 18.36 18.07 8.00
N THR A 41 19.33 17.28 7.56
CA THR A 41 19.44 16.91 6.16
C THR A 41 18.44 15.79 5.90
N MET A 42 17.17 16.09 6.11
CA MET A 42 16.08 15.28 5.57
C MET A 42 16.22 15.30 4.05
N SER A 43 16.81 14.22 3.51
CA SER A 43 16.64 13.92 2.09
C SER A 43 15.15 14.04 1.79
N GLN A 44 14.80 14.96 0.89
CA GLN A 44 13.42 15.11 0.40
C GLN A 44 12.86 13.71 0.10
N PRO A 45 11.69 13.35 0.61
CA PRO A 45 11.12 12.04 0.31
C PRO A 45 11.05 11.89 -1.20
N ILE A 46 11.47 10.70 -1.71
CA ILE A 46 11.53 10.37 -3.14
C ILE A 46 10.20 10.67 -3.84
N SER A 47 9.10 10.58 -3.12
CA SER A 47 7.75 10.92 -3.54
C SER A 47 7.54 12.40 -3.89
N ALA A 48 8.17 13.35 -3.21
CA ALA A 48 8.01 14.78 -3.49
C ALA A 48 8.58 15.17 -4.87
N ALA A 49 9.65 14.51 -5.31
CA ALA A 49 10.21 14.72 -6.65
C ALA A 49 9.30 14.14 -7.75
N LYS A 50 8.57 13.05 -7.48
CA LYS A 50 7.62 12.45 -8.41
C LYS A 50 6.32 13.25 -8.51
N ASP A 51 5.88 13.86 -7.41
CA ASP A 51 4.65 14.65 -7.34
C ASP A 51 4.65 15.85 -8.30
N SER A 52 5.83 16.38 -8.64
CA SER A 52 5.99 17.43 -9.64
C SER A 52 5.82 16.95 -11.10
N GLN A 53 5.68 15.65 -11.34
CA GLN A 53 5.59 15.03 -12.66
C GLN A 53 4.19 14.48 -12.97
N LEU A 54 3.18 14.80 -12.15
CA LEU A 54 1.80 14.36 -12.38
C LEU A 54 1.23 14.94 -13.69
N HIS A 55 0.53 14.09 -14.43
CA HIS A 55 -0.04 14.43 -15.74
C HIS A 55 -1.53 14.81 -15.66
N TYR A 56 -2.31 14.03 -14.94
CA TYR A 56 -3.76 14.16 -14.85
C TYR A 56 -4.24 14.46 -13.44
N LEU A 57 -3.44 14.16 -12.42
CA LEU A 57 -3.76 14.38 -11.04
C LEU A 57 -3.18 15.71 -10.54
N LYS A 58 -3.76 16.24 -9.46
CA LYS A 58 -3.18 17.34 -8.70
C LYS A 58 -2.34 16.76 -7.56
N SER A 59 -1.27 17.46 -7.19
CA SER A 59 -0.40 17.11 -6.08
C SER A 59 -1.19 16.72 -4.82
N GLY A 60 -0.82 15.58 -4.21
CA GLY A 60 -1.45 15.06 -3.02
C GLY A 60 -2.91 14.57 -3.16
N LYS A 61 -3.46 14.45 -4.38
CA LYS A 61 -4.84 13.97 -4.60
C LYS A 61 -4.91 12.90 -5.71
N PRO A 62 -5.60 11.77 -5.41
CA PRO A 62 -6.27 11.43 -4.16
C PRO A 62 -5.24 11.05 -3.08
N ALA A 63 -5.45 11.45 -1.82
CA ALA A 63 -4.55 11.07 -0.74
C ALA A 63 -4.89 9.65 -0.23
N ALA A 64 -3.93 8.73 -0.30
CA ALA A 64 -4.11 7.36 0.18
C ALA A 64 -4.52 7.30 1.66
N SER A 65 -3.98 8.21 2.50
CA SER A 65 -4.30 8.32 3.92
C SER A 65 -5.75 8.75 4.23
N GLU A 66 -6.42 9.41 3.28
CA GLU A 66 -7.84 9.80 3.42
C GLU A 66 -8.79 8.69 2.94
N ILE A 67 -8.31 7.76 2.11
CA ILE A 67 -9.12 6.76 1.42
C ILE A 67 -8.99 5.39 2.07
N LEU A 68 -7.76 5.02 2.42
CA LEU A 68 -7.45 3.68 2.91
C LEU A 68 -7.49 3.64 4.45
N PRO A 69 -8.06 2.57 5.03
CA PRO A 69 -7.85 2.30 6.44
C PRO A 69 -6.36 2.04 6.70
N PRO A 70 -5.87 2.21 7.94
CA PRO A 70 -4.52 1.79 8.28
C PRO A 70 -4.36 0.28 8.05
N PRO A 71 -3.15 -0.18 7.71
CA PRO A 71 -2.87 -1.62 7.62
C PRO A 71 -3.02 -2.28 9.00
N PRO A 72 -3.18 -3.62 9.07
CA PRO A 72 -3.21 -4.34 10.33
C PRO A 72 -2.04 -3.97 11.24
N LEU A 73 -2.33 -3.77 12.52
CA LEU A 73 -1.30 -3.41 13.50
C LEU A 73 -0.29 -4.55 13.70
N PRO A 74 0.99 -4.25 13.93
CA PRO A 74 1.97 -5.26 14.30
C PRO A 74 1.48 -6.09 15.50
N ASN A 75 1.63 -7.42 15.42
CA ASN A 75 1.20 -8.38 16.44
C ASN A 75 -0.32 -8.50 16.65
N SER A 76 -1.16 -7.92 15.79
CA SER A 76 -2.60 -8.16 15.81
C SER A 76 -2.96 -9.53 15.19
N ALA A 77 -4.18 -10.00 15.46
CA ALA A 77 -4.69 -11.24 14.86
C ALA A 77 -4.81 -11.12 13.33
N GLU A 78 -5.17 -9.93 12.85
CA GLU A 78 -5.27 -9.62 11.42
C GLU A 78 -3.90 -9.65 10.73
N GLN A 79 -2.85 -9.12 11.38
CA GLN A 79 -1.49 -9.19 10.85
C GLN A 79 -0.97 -10.63 10.83
N SER A 80 -1.33 -11.44 11.83
CA SER A 80 -0.97 -12.85 11.87
C SER A 80 -1.66 -13.62 10.75
N ALA A 81 -2.96 -13.39 10.53
CA ALA A 81 -3.72 -14.01 9.44
C ALA A 81 -3.16 -13.62 8.06
N ASP A 82 -2.82 -12.35 7.86
CA ASP A 82 -2.16 -11.88 6.64
C ASP A 82 -0.83 -12.62 6.38
N MET A 83 -0.01 -12.80 7.42
CA MET A 83 1.28 -13.50 7.29
C MET A 83 1.09 -14.99 7.01
N ASP A 84 0.13 -15.64 7.68
CA ASP A 84 -0.15 -17.07 7.48
C ASP A 84 -0.64 -17.35 6.06
N GLU A 85 -1.45 -16.44 5.50
CA GLU A 85 -1.88 -16.51 4.10
C GLU A 85 -0.69 -16.33 3.15
N VAL A 86 0.21 -15.35 3.41
CA VAL A 86 1.44 -15.19 2.60
C VAL A 86 2.26 -16.48 2.59
N ARG A 87 2.50 -17.11 3.75
CA ARG A 87 3.25 -18.37 3.84
C ARG A 87 2.57 -19.49 3.07
N THR A 88 1.26 -19.64 3.26
CA THR A 88 0.45 -20.66 2.58
C THR A 88 0.54 -20.52 1.07
N VAL A 89 0.30 -19.30 0.56
CA VAL A 89 0.29 -19.02 -0.87
C VAL A 89 1.70 -19.13 -1.47
N TYR A 90 2.73 -18.67 -0.76
CA TYR A 90 4.13 -18.76 -1.21
C TYR A 90 4.59 -20.22 -1.34
N HIS A 91 4.29 -21.07 -0.37
CA HIS A 91 4.68 -22.48 -0.42
C HIS A 91 3.85 -23.32 -1.40
N ALA A 92 2.64 -22.88 -1.72
CA ALA A 92 1.77 -23.53 -2.71
C ALA A 92 2.05 -23.08 -4.14
N ALA A 93 2.80 -21.97 -4.34
CA ALA A 93 3.07 -21.42 -5.67
C ALA A 93 3.89 -22.37 -6.52
N SER A 94 3.40 -22.64 -7.74
CA SER A 94 4.14 -23.45 -8.72
C SER A 94 5.32 -22.68 -9.32
N SER A 95 6.25 -23.40 -9.95
CA SER A 95 7.35 -22.76 -10.69
C SER A 95 6.84 -21.81 -11.79
N ASN A 96 5.70 -22.13 -12.41
CA ASN A 96 5.09 -21.29 -13.43
C ASN A 96 4.51 -20.01 -12.82
N ASP A 97 3.84 -20.08 -11.65
CA ASP A 97 3.33 -18.92 -10.94
C ASP A 97 4.48 -17.98 -10.54
N MET A 98 5.57 -18.57 -10.01
CA MET A 98 6.75 -17.82 -9.64
C MET A 98 7.40 -17.13 -10.86
N ALA A 99 7.53 -17.84 -11.99
CA ALA A 99 8.05 -17.29 -13.22
C ALA A 99 7.20 -16.13 -13.76
N ALA A 100 5.87 -16.29 -13.77
CA ALA A 100 4.92 -15.25 -14.16
C ALA A 100 5.06 -14.02 -13.26
N ALA A 101 5.04 -14.21 -11.94
CA ALA A 101 5.16 -13.14 -10.96
C ALA A 101 6.49 -12.34 -11.08
N PHE A 102 7.60 -13.01 -11.38
CA PHE A 102 8.89 -12.35 -11.63
C PHE A 102 8.94 -11.67 -13.01
N GLY A 103 8.26 -12.23 -14.01
CA GLY A 103 8.12 -11.63 -15.34
C GLY A 103 7.37 -10.29 -15.33
N GLU A 104 6.46 -10.11 -14.38
CA GLU A 104 5.65 -8.90 -14.20
C GLU A 104 6.37 -7.78 -13.41
N LYS A 105 7.65 -7.92 -13.12
CA LYS A 105 8.41 -6.89 -12.38
C LYS A 105 8.34 -5.50 -13.02
N LYS A 106 8.31 -5.44 -14.33
CA LYS A 106 7.98 -4.27 -15.12
C LYS A 106 6.82 -4.64 -16.03
N PHE A 107 5.71 -3.98 -15.88
CA PHE A 107 4.54 -4.21 -16.73
C PHE A 107 4.04 -2.89 -17.31
N SER A 108 3.24 -2.98 -18.34
CA SER A 108 2.55 -1.87 -18.98
C SER A 108 1.13 -2.30 -19.34
N VAL A 109 0.34 -1.42 -19.89
CA VAL A 109 -0.99 -1.78 -20.39
C VAL A 109 -0.96 -2.92 -21.42
N PHE A 110 0.14 -3.10 -22.13
CA PHE A 110 0.26 -4.17 -23.15
C PHE A 110 0.41 -5.57 -22.57
N ASN A 111 0.65 -5.71 -21.27
CA ASN A 111 0.52 -7.00 -20.59
C ASN A 111 -0.91 -7.57 -20.63
N PHE A 112 -1.90 -6.70 -20.89
CA PHE A 112 -3.29 -7.11 -21.08
C PHE A 112 -3.60 -7.66 -22.49
N ALA A 113 -2.61 -7.78 -23.40
CA ALA A 113 -2.81 -8.27 -24.75
C ALA A 113 -3.48 -9.65 -24.81
N GLY A 114 -3.20 -10.55 -23.84
CA GLY A 114 -3.87 -11.84 -23.73
C GLY A 114 -5.38 -11.75 -23.49
N ALA A 115 -5.85 -10.70 -22.82
CA ALA A 115 -7.25 -10.43 -22.57
C ALA A 115 -7.91 -9.64 -23.71
N VAL A 116 -7.16 -8.75 -24.37
CA VAL A 116 -7.65 -7.83 -25.39
C VAL A 116 -7.64 -8.46 -26.80
N GLY A 117 -6.49 -8.99 -27.21
CA GLY A 117 -6.29 -9.59 -28.53
C GLY A 117 -4.95 -9.21 -29.16
N GLY A 118 -4.57 -9.93 -30.23
CA GLY A 118 -3.23 -9.83 -30.84
C GLY A 118 -2.90 -8.48 -31.48
N TYR A 119 -3.88 -7.63 -31.78
CA TYR A 119 -3.64 -6.28 -32.28
C TYR A 119 -3.12 -5.32 -31.22
N PHE A 120 -3.27 -5.67 -29.93
CA PHE A 120 -2.96 -4.82 -28.81
C PHE A 120 -1.46 -4.87 -28.48
N VAL A 121 -0.67 -4.19 -29.29
CA VAL A 121 0.78 -4.10 -29.18
C VAL A 121 1.27 -2.65 -29.30
N ALA A 122 2.29 -2.28 -28.53
CA ALA A 122 2.76 -0.90 -28.41
C ALA A 122 3.14 -0.25 -29.76
N THR A 123 3.74 -1.03 -30.65
CA THR A 123 4.16 -0.54 -31.99
C THR A 123 3.03 -0.08 -32.87
N ASN A 124 1.83 -0.62 -32.66
CA ASN A 124 0.65 -0.33 -33.46
C ASN A 124 -0.24 0.73 -32.80
N LEU A 125 -0.02 1.02 -31.53
CA LEU A 125 -0.90 1.84 -30.69
C LEU A 125 -0.11 2.92 -29.91
N PRO A 126 0.56 3.87 -30.61
CA PRO A 126 1.44 4.85 -29.97
C PRO A 126 0.70 5.83 -29.05
N LYS A 127 -0.55 6.23 -29.37
CA LYS A 127 -1.33 7.10 -28.48
C LYS A 127 -1.74 6.35 -27.21
N THR A 128 -2.14 5.10 -27.34
CA THR A 128 -2.46 4.21 -26.23
C THR A 128 -1.23 4.04 -25.34
N ALA A 129 -0.04 3.81 -25.92
CA ALA A 129 1.21 3.68 -25.16
C ALA A 129 1.49 4.93 -24.32
N ALA A 130 1.49 6.11 -24.96
CA ALA A 130 1.80 7.38 -24.28
C ALA A 130 0.77 7.75 -23.21
N PHE A 131 -0.52 7.49 -23.47
CA PHE A 131 -1.60 7.74 -22.51
C PHE A 131 -1.44 6.88 -21.26
N PHE A 132 -1.30 5.57 -21.44
CA PHE A 132 -1.21 4.65 -20.31
C PHE A 132 0.10 4.77 -19.54
N GLU A 133 1.19 5.25 -20.14
CA GLU A 133 2.40 5.62 -19.42
C GLU A 133 2.14 6.74 -18.41
N LYS A 134 1.45 7.82 -18.83
CA LYS A 134 1.05 8.91 -17.93
C LYS A 134 0.11 8.43 -16.81
N VAL A 135 -0.89 7.61 -17.15
CA VAL A 135 -1.82 7.00 -16.19
C VAL A 135 -1.07 6.18 -15.14
N GLN A 136 -0.10 5.38 -15.57
CA GLN A 136 0.69 4.53 -14.68
C GLN A 136 1.61 5.35 -13.77
N LEU A 137 2.29 6.38 -14.30
CA LEU A 137 3.15 7.27 -13.52
C LEU A 137 2.38 8.01 -12.42
N ASP A 138 1.18 8.51 -12.72
CA ASP A 138 0.33 9.16 -11.73
C ASP A 138 -0.11 8.16 -10.64
N ALA A 139 -0.49 6.94 -11.04
CA ALA A 139 -0.87 5.88 -10.09
C ALA A 139 0.29 5.44 -9.20
N GLU A 140 1.51 5.31 -9.75
CA GLU A 140 2.73 5.00 -9.00
C GLU A 140 3.01 6.10 -7.96
N THR A 141 2.91 7.38 -8.37
CA THR A 141 3.15 8.52 -7.47
C THR A 141 2.22 8.51 -6.27
N VAL A 142 0.91 8.35 -6.50
CA VAL A 142 -0.09 8.28 -5.41
C VAL A 142 0.15 7.09 -4.49
N THR A 143 0.55 5.96 -5.06
CA THR A 143 0.85 4.74 -4.30
C THR A 143 2.10 4.92 -3.42
N ASP A 144 3.15 5.53 -3.95
CA ASP A 144 4.39 5.76 -3.21
C ASP A 144 4.18 6.75 -2.05
N LEU A 145 3.38 7.80 -2.24
CA LEU A 145 2.94 8.68 -1.14
C LEU A 145 2.20 7.90 -0.04
N GLY A 146 1.36 6.94 -0.42
CA GLY A 146 0.69 6.05 0.53
C GLY A 146 1.67 5.17 1.29
N LYS A 147 2.67 4.59 0.63
CA LYS A 147 3.71 3.79 1.27
C LYS A 147 4.52 4.62 2.27
N ASP A 148 4.89 5.85 1.88
CA ASP A 148 5.63 6.79 2.73
C ASP A 148 4.80 7.29 3.94
N TYR A 149 3.48 7.19 3.87
CA TYR A 149 2.60 7.50 5.00
C TYR A 149 2.42 6.33 5.96
N PHE A 150 2.15 5.12 5.45
CA PHE A 150 1.78 3.97 6.28
C PHE A 150 2.95 3.17 6.83
N HIS A 151 4.11 3.20 6.20
CA HIS A 151 5.37 2.56 6.64
C HIS A 151 5.25 1.06 6.98
N ARG A 152 4.34 0.30 6.36
CA ARG A 152 4.21 -1.14 6.64
C ARG A 152 5.43 -1.92 6.16
N PRO A 153 6.11 -2.71 7.04
CA PRO A 153 7.17 -3.61 6.61
C PRO A 153 6.64 -4.68 5.65
N ARG A 154 7.49 -5.17 4.74
CA ARG A 154 7.14 -6.25 3.82
C ARG A 154 7.19 -7.62 4.50
N PRO A 155 6.48 -8.65 3.96
CA PRO A 155 6.49 -10.01 4.52
C PRO A 155 7.90 -10.56 4.75
N PHE A 156 8.80 -10.44 3.78
CA PHE A 156 10.17 -10.93 3.87
C PHE A 156 11.04 -10.16 4.90
N THR A 157 10.63 -8.98 5.34
CA THR A 157 11.29 -8.24 6.42
C THR A 157 10.91 -8.84 7.78
N THR A 158 9.67 -9.29 7.91
CA THR A 158 9.13 -9.92 9.14
C THR A 158 9.52 -11.38 9.22
N ASP A 159 9.53 -12.09 8.08
CA ASP A 159 9.95 -13.49 7.97
C ASP A 159 11.02 -13.62 6.87
N PRO A 160 12.32 -13.60 7.24
CA PRO A 160 13.41 -13.69 6.27
C PRO A 160 13.44 -14.99 5.44
N SER A 161 12.77 -16.06 5.86
CA SER A 161 12.68 -17.31 5.10
C SER A 161 11.91 -17.14 3.79
N LEU A 162 11.08 -16.09 3.70
CA LEU A 162 10.32 -15.72 2.49
C LEU A 162 11.13 -14.86 1.51
N ALA A 163 12.36 -14.49 1.85
CA ALA A 163 13.21 -13.67 0.99
C ALA A 163 13.63 -14.44 -0.25
N ASN A 164 13.33 -13.89 -1.43
CA ASN A 164 13.66 -14.49 -2.72
C ASN A 164 13.93 -13.40 -3.77
N GLY A 165 14.79 -13.66 -4.74
CA GLY A 165 15.12 -12.73 -5.81
C GLY A 165 15.62 -11.35 -5.30
N LYS A 166 15.46 -10.31 -6.12
CA LYS A 166 15.83 -8.94 -5.74
C LYS A 166 14.72 -8.33 -4.89
N LEU A 167 15.06 -7.93 -3.66
CA LEU A 167 14.13 -7.37 -2.68
C LEU A 167 13.93 -5.87 -2.92
N GLU A 168 12.69 -5.41 -2.76
CA GLU A 168 12.31 -4.00 -2.80
C GLU A 168 12.68 -3.31 -1.49
N LYS A 169 13.09 -2.03 -1.58
CA LYS A 169 13.42 -1.20 -0.42
C LYS A 169 12.23 -0.39 0.09
N SER A 170 11.19 -0.20 -0.74
CA SER A 170 9.98 0.55 -0.38
C SER A 170 9.07 -0.24 0.54
N PHE A 171 8.18 0.46 1.25
CA PHE A 171 7.18 -0.14 2.14
C PHE A 171 6.14 -0.99 1.41
N SER A 172 5.38 -1.79 2.17
CA SER A 172 4.47 -2.79 1.64
C SER A 172 3.09 -2.24 1.28
N TYR A 173 2.55 -1.31 2.06
CA TYR A 173 1.14 -0.90 1.98
C TYR A 173 0.99 0.54 1.45
N PRO A 174 0.11 0.75 0.46
CA PRO A 174 -0.60 -0.23 -0.37
C PRO A 174 0.32 -0.88 -1.43
N SER A 175 -0.16 -1.95 -2.08
CA SER A 175 0.61 -2.64 -3.13
C SER A 175 0.64 -1.83 -4.44
N GLY A 176 1.86 -1.50 -4.93
CA GLY A 176 2.05 -0.78 -6.19
C GLY A 176 1.50 -1.55 -7.38
N HIS A 177 1.95 -2.79 -7.60
CA HIS A 177 1.45 -3.61 -8.70
C HIS A 177 -0.07 -3.78 -8.68
N SER A 178 -0.68 -3.95 -7.51
CA SER A 178 -2.14 -4.06 -7.41
C SER A 178 -2.85 -2.74 -7.72
N THR A 179 -2.30 -1.60 -7.30
CA THR A 179 -2.88 -0.28 -7.62
C THR A 179 -2.76 0.00 -9.11
N GLU A 180 -1.54 -0.06 -9.62
CA GLU A 180 -1.25 0.29 -11.01
C GLU A 180 -1.98 -0.62 -12.00
N SER A 181 -1.89 -1.96 -11.83
CA SER A 181 -2.59 -2.89 -12.73
C SER A 181 -4.10 -2.69 -12.72
N MET A 182 -4.68 -2.40 -11.54
CA MET A 182 -6.11 -2.14 -11.45
C MET A 182 -6.50 -0.78 -12.04
N VAL A 183 -5.67 0.27 -11.92
CA VAL A 183 -5.89 1.56 -12.60
C VAL A 183 -5.88 1.37 -14.11
N LEU A 184 -4.84 0.71 -14.65
CA LEU A 184 -4.76 0.42 -16.08
C LEU A 184 -5.97 -0.38 -16.55
N ALA A 185 -6.36 -1.41 -15.78
CA ALA A 185 -7.49 -2.27 -16.11
C ALA A 185 -8.83 -1.53 -16.11
N LEU A 186 -9.08 -0.68 -15.12
CA LEU A 186 -10.33 0.09 -15.04
C LEU A 186 -10.46 1.06 -16.21
N VAL A 187 -9.39 1.76 -16.56
CA VAL A 187 -9.38 2.67 -17.71
C VAL A 187 -9.50 1.90 -19.03
N LEU A 188 -8.77 0.78 -19.19
CA LEU A 188 -8.82 -0.04 -20.40
C LEU A 188 -10.19 -0.73 -20.58
N ALA A 189 -10.83 -1.16 -19.50
CA ALA A 189 -12.16 -1.78 -19.53
C ALA A 189 -13.26 -0.78 -19.93
N GLU A 190 -13.08 0.51 -19.66
CA GLU A 190 -13.99 1.55 -20.19
C GLU A 190 -13.79 1.81 -21.68
N LEU A 191 -12.57 1.66 -22.19
CA LEU A 191 -12.26 1.75 -23.63
C LEU A 191 -12.74 0.51 -24.40
N LEU A 192 -12.76 -0.66 -23.76
CA LEU A 192 -13.08 -1.97 -24.34
C LEU A 192 -14.08 -2.72 -23.44
N PRO A 193 -15.34 -2.25 -23.34
CA PRO A 193 -16.31 -2.79 -22.39
C PRO A 193 -16.66 -4.26 -22.65
N GLU A 194 -16.54 -4.76 -23.86
CA GLU A 194 -16.73 -6.17 -24.24
C GLU A 194 -15.62 -7.09 -23.69
N LYS A 195 -14.50 -6.53 -23.26
CA LYS A 195 -13.34 -7.24 -22.64
C LYS A 195 -13.24 -7.04 -21.14
N HIS A 196 -14.19 -6.30 -20.54
CA HIS A 196 -14.15 -5.88 -19.13
C HIS A 196 -13.72 -6.99 -18.17
N ASP A 197 -14.43 -8.12 -18.17
CA ASP A 197 -14.21 -9.17 -17.17
C ASP A 197 -12.83 -9.82 -17.30
N ALA A 198 -12.36 -10.06 -18.53
CA ALA A 198 -11.03 -10.62 -18.79
C ALA A 198 -9.92 -9.65 -18.36
N ILE A 199 -10.08 -8.35 -18.62
CA ILE A 199 -9.13 -7.30 -18.23
C ILE A 199 -9.06 -7.21 -16.71
N ILE A 200 -10.20 -7.12 -16.01
CA ILE A 200 -10.24 -7.03 -14.56
C ILE A 200 -9.69 -8.30 -13.88
N ALA A 201 -9.99 -9.48 -14.43
CA ALA A 201 -9.45 -10.74 -13.92
C ALA A 201 -7.91 -10.76 -13.99
N HIS A 202 -7.33 -10.33 -15.12
CA HIS A 202 -5.89 -10.26 -15.30
C HIS A 202 -5.22 -9.28 -14.31
N ALA A 203 -5.78 -8.10 -14.09
CA ALA A 203 -5.28 -7.16 -13.10
C ALA A 203 -5.29 -7.74 -11.67
N ARG A 204 -6.35 -8.48 -11.33
CA ARG A 204 -6.42 -9.19 -10.04
C ARG A 204 -5.32 -10.24 -9.90
N GLN A 205 -5.00 -10.94 -10.98
CA GLN A 205 -3.93 -11.93 -11.03
C GLN A 205 -2.55 -11.27 -10.82
N ILE A 206 -2.23 -10.18 -11.54
CA ILE A 206 -0.99 -9.41 -11.35
C ILE A 206 -0.81 -9.01 -9.88
N GLY A 207 -1.87 -8.49 -9.24
CA GLY A 207 -1.84 -8.18 -7.82
C GLY A 207 -1.57 -9.41 -6.95
N TRP A 208 -2.23 -10.55 -7.22
CA TRP A 208 -2.10 -11.77 -6.44
C TRP A 208 -0.73 -12.44 -6.57
N HIS A 209 -0.11 -12.35 -7.73
CA HIS A 209 1.26 -12.81 -7.94
C HIS A 209 2.26 -12.18 -6.94
N ARG A 210 1.95 -10.98 -6.42
CA ARG A 210 2.81 -10.33 -5.42
C ARG A 210 2.73 -10.99 -4.04
N VAL A 211 1.60 -11.65 -3.72
CA VAL A 211 1.47 -12.50 -2.53
C VAL A 211 2.22 -13.81 -2.75
N GLN A 212 2.09 -14.44 -3.92
CA GLN A 212 2.76 -15.69 -4.29
C GLN A 212 4.30 -15.62 -4.19
N ILE A 213 4.89 -14.44 -4.43
CA ILE A 213 6.33 -14.22 -4.25
C ILE A 213 6.69 -13.48 -2.94
N ALA A 214 5.77 -13.46 -1.98
CA ALA A 214 5.93 -12.87 -0.65
C ALA A 214 6.42 -11.40 -0.66
N ARG A 215 5.97 -10.59 -1.62
CA ARG A 215 6.27 -9.15 -1.70
C ARG A 215 5.25 -8.30 -0.95
N HIS A 216 4.03 -8.78 -0.86
CA HIS A 216 2.89 -8.08 -0.29
C HIS A 216 2.01 -9.02 0.52
N TYR A 217 1.29 -8.45 1.47
CA TYR A 217 0.20 -9.12 2.18
C TYR A 217 -1.10 -9.05 1.37
N PRO A 218 -2.07 -9.97 1.57
CA PRO A 218 -3.40 -9.89 0.97
C PRO A 218 -4.08 -8.53 1.18
N THR A 219 -4.01 -7.97 2.38
CA THR A 219 -4.61 -6.66 2.67
C THR A 219 -3.96 -5.51 1.91
N ASP A 220 -2.65 -5.58 1.58
CA ASP A 220 -1.99 -4.60 0.70
C ASP A 220 -2.59 -4.62 -0.71
N ILE A 221 -2.92 -5.83 -1.20
CA ILE A 221 -3.52 -6.03 -2.52
C ILE A 221 -4.92 -5.44 -2.58
N TYR A 222 -5.74 -5.70 -1.55
CA TYR A 222 -7.08 -5.13 -1.46
C TYR A 222 -7.05 -3.60 -1.36
N ALA A 223 -6.16 -3.05 -0.53
CA ALA A 223 -5.96 -1.62 -0.42
C ALA A 223 -5.56 -0.98 -1.77
N GLY A 224 -4.67 -1.62 -2.52
CA GLY A 224 -4.30 -1.18 -3.86
C GLY A 224 -5.50 -1.08 -4.81
N ARG A 225 -6.40 -2.06 -4.79
CA ARG A 225 -7.62 -2.06 -5.60
C ARG A 225 -8.59 -0.94 -5.22
N VAL A 226 -8.72 -0.65 -3.92
CA VAL A 226 -9.55 0.47 -3.43
C VAL A 226 -8.95 1.81 -3.87
N LEU A 227 -7.64 1.97 -3.72
CA LEU A 227 -6.93 3.18 -4.14
C LEU A 227 -7.06 3.41 -5.65
N ALA A 228 -6.96 2.36 -6.45
CA ALA A 228 -7.12 2.41 -7.91
C ALA A 228 -8.46 3.02 -8.33
N GLN A 229 -9.56 2.62 -7.67
CA GLN A 229 -10.90 3.19 -7.97
C GLN A 229 -10.95 4.69 -7.67
N ALA A 230 -10.33 5.14 -6.58
CA ALA A 230 -10.28 6.55 -6.22
C ALA A 230 -9.41 7.35 -7.22
N ILE A 231 -8.30 6.80 -7.68
CA ILE A 231 -7.42 7.39 -8.69
C ILE A 231 -8.20 7.58 -10.00
N VAL A 232 -8.85 6.53 -10.51
CA VAL A 232 -9.64 6.61 -11.76
C VAL A 232 -10.78 7.61 -11.64
N LYS A 233 -11.48 7.64 -10.49
CA LYS A 233 -12.51 8.66 -10.24
C LYS A 233 -11.94 10.09 -10.27
N GLN A 234 -10.69 10.27 -9.89
CA GLN A 234 -10.06 11.58 -9.94
C GLN A 234 -9.58 11.94 -11.35
N PHE A 235 -9.09 10.99 -12.14
CA PHE A 235 -8.73 11.18 -13.54
C PHE A 235 -9.89 11.78 -14.35
N LYS A 236 -11.10 11.27 -14.15
CA LYS A 236 -12.32 11.74 -14.83
C LYS A 236 -12.72 13.20 -14.55
N LYS A 237 -11.97 13.89 -13.68
CA LYS A 237 -12.15 15.32 -13.44
C LYS A 237 -11.11 16.18 -14.17
N SER A 238 -10.24 15.55 -14.95
CA SER A 238 -9.18 16.20 -15.70
C SER A 238 -9.55 16.27 -17.18
N ASP A 239 -9.69 17.48 -17.72
CA ASP A 239 -9.95 17.68 -19.16
C ASP A 239 -8.82 17.09 -20.01
N ALA A 240 -7.57 17.14 -19.52
CA ALA A 240 -6.44 16.54 -20.21
C ALA A 240 -6.55 15.01 -20.31
N PHE A 241 -7.06 14.35 -19.24
CA PHE A 241 -7.32 12.91 -19.26
C PHE A 241 -8.43 12.57 -20.27
N GLU A 242 -9.56 13.27 -20.24
CA GLU A 242 -10.69 13.02 -21.14
C GLU A 242 -10.29 13.21 -22.63
N ASN A 243 -9.50 14.24 -22.93
CA ASN A 243 -9.01 14.48 -24.29
C ASN A 243 -8.09 13.33 -24.78
N ASP A 244 -7.14 12.89 -23.94
CA ASP A 244 -6.25 11.78 -24.28
C ASP A 244 -7.03 10.45 -24.35
N PHE A 245 -8.02 10.24 -23.49
CA PHE A 245 -8.90 9.06 -23.50
C PHE A 245 -9.69 8.94 -24.81
N ASP A 246 -10.30 10.03 -25.30
CA ASP A 246 -11.01 10.04 -26.56
C ASP A 246 -10.08 9.77 -27.75
N ALA A 247 -8.85 10.30 -27.73
CA ALA A 247 -7.86 10.03 -28.76
C ALA A 247 -7.44 8.55 -28.79
N VAL A 248 -7.31 7.89 -27.61
CA VAL A 248 -7.05 6.46 -27.50
C VAL A 248 -8.23 5.62 -27.96
N LYS A 249 -9.45 6.01 -27.61
CA LYS A 249 -10.69 5.34 -28.07
C LYS A 249 -10.76 5.29 -29.59
N ALA A 250 -10.44 6.40 -30.24
CA ALA A 250 -10.41 6.46 -31.71
C ALA A 250 -9.29 5.58 -32.31
N GLU A 251 -8.11 5.54 -31.68
CA GLU A 251 -6.99 4.68 -32.12
C GLU A 251 -7.34 3.19 -32.01
N LEU A 252 -7.91 2.76 -30.89
CA LEU A 252 -8.32 1.37 -30.68
C LEU A 252 -9.42 0.93 -31.66
N ALA A 253 -10.40 1.78 -31.88
CA ALA A 253 -11.48 1.51 -32.87
C ALA A 253 -10.95 1.36 -34.30
N ALA A 254 -9.87 2.07 -34.66
CA ALA A 254 -9.24 1.94 -35.96
C ALA A 254 -8.41 0.65 -36.09
N ALA A 255 -7.77 0.20 -34.98
CA ALA A 255 -6.91 -0.98 -34.97
C ALA A 255 -7.67 -2.33 -34.91
N GLN A 256 -8.98 -2.28 -34.64
CA GLN A 256 -9.85 -3.48 -34.61
C GLN A 256 -10.46 -3.80 -36.01
N LYS A 257 -10.27 -2.94 -37.01
CA LYS A 257 -10.74 -3.14 -38.38
C LYS A 257 -9.73 -3.90 -39.22
#